data_236269dbf7ca216ea0912b01ba82612e
#
_entry.id   236269dbf7ca216ea0912b01ba82612e
#
_cell.length_a   1.000
_cell.length_b   1.000
_cell.length_c   1.000
_cell.angle_alpha   90.00
_cell.angle_beta   90.00
_cell.angle_gamma   90.00
#
_symmetry.space_group_name_H-M   'P 1'
#
loop_
_entity.id
_entity.type
_entity.pdbx_description
1 polymer ?
#
loop_
_entity_poly.entity_id
_entity_poly.type
_entity_poly.pdbx_seq_one_letter_code
_entity_poly.pdbx_strand_id
1 'polypeptide(L)'
;MKVLNSLIKFGAGAVLATVGAFASTNALASGGHGCGEYTEADSTVVTLECSKAPIDLTNKGSLQRGAAMFMNYCAGCHSAQYVRHSRLAQDLNIPPELVEKYLLVTGDAIGDHINAGIDPELQSQWFGAAPPDLSLETRLRGDDWVYTYLLSFYEDPSRPWGANNLVLANAAMPHVLHNLQEELGKEEYEARVGDLVNFMAWMAEPVRHDRKIYGAFVILFLLILLIPVYLLNKEFWKDVK
;
A
#
# COMPACT_ATOMS: atom_id res chain seq x y z
N MET A 1 -24.69 37.21 -30.83
CA MET A 1 -23.47 36.56 -31.44
C MET A 1 -22.15 36.99 -30.83
N LYS A 2 -21.93 38.24 -30.43
CA LYS A 2 -20.64 38.69 -29.82
C LYS A 2 -20.37 38.08 -28.41
N VAL A 3 -21.41 37.82 -27.64
CA VAL A 3 -21.30 37.25 -26.27
C VAL A 3 -20.89 35.76 -26.30
N LEU A 4 -21.39 35.01 -27.31
CA LEU A 4 -21.08 33.59 -27.46
C LEU A 4 -19.60 33.35 -27.80
N ASN A 5 -19.01 34.20 -28.66
CA ASN A 5 -17.59 34.09 -29.04
C ASN A 5 -16.63 34.49 -27.90
N SER A 6 -17.06 35.34 -26.94
CA SER A 6 -16.27 35.66 -25.75
C SER A 6 -16.24 34.53 -24.74
N LEU A 7 -17.34 33.79 -24.58
CA LEU A 7 -17.47 32.66 -23.67
C LEU A 7 -16.65 31.45 -24.13
N ILE A 8 -16.57 31.23 -25.46
CA ILE A 8 -15.75 30.12 -26.04
C ILE A 8 -14.26 30.39 -25.81
N LYS A 9 -13.81 31.64 -25.89
CA LYS A 9 -12.41 32.00 -25.68
C LYS A 9 -11.99 31.92 -24.20
N PHE A 10 -12.86 32.22 -23.25
CA PHE A 10 -12.57 32.06 -21.81
C PHE A 10 -12.69 30.62 -21.32
N GLY A 11 -13.66 29.85 -21.87
CA GLY A 11 -13.86 28.45 -21.51
C GLY A 11 -12.71 27.54 -21.96
N ALA A 12 -12.21 27.73 -23.18
CA ALA A 12 -11.14 26.88 -23.73
C ALA A 12 -9.79 27.08 -23.02
N GLY A 13 -9.47 28.31 -22.61
CA GLY A 13 -8.24 28.61 -21.86
C GLY A 13 -8.26 28.07 -20.43
N ALA A 14 -9.40 28.11 -19.76
CA ALA A 14 -9.54 27.61 -18.39
C ALA A 14 -9.54 26.07 -18.31
N VAL A 15 -10.13 25.38 -19.30
CA VAL A 15 -10.15 23.92 -19.37
C VAL A 15 -8.77 23.37 -19.70
N LEU A 16 -8.00 24.02 -20.57
CA LEU A 16 -6.63 23.60 -20.88
C LEU A 16 -5.66 23.83 -19.68
N ALA A 17 -5.85 24.90 -18.90
CA ALA A 17 -5.03 25.17 -17.73
C ALA A 17 -5.31 24.18 -16.58
N THR A 18 -6.56 23.73 -16.43
CA THR A 18 -6.92 22.74 -15.39
C THR A 18 -6.47 21.33 -15.73
N VAL A 19 -6.48 20.92 -17.01
CA VAL A 19 -5.98 19.61 -17.45
C VAL A 19 -4.44 19.54 -17.28
N GLY A 20 -3.72 20.64 -17.55
CA GLY A 20 -2.28 20.72 -17.29
C GLY A 20 -1.89 20.64 -15.82
N ALA A 21 -2.73 21.17 -14.90
CA ALA A 21 -2.48 21.10 -13.45
C ALA A 21 -2.75 19.71 -12.85
N PHE A 22 -3.65 18.91 -13.45
CA PHE A 22 -3.92 17.55 -13.00
C PHE A 22 -2.84 16.53 -13.41
N ALA A 23 -2.03 16.83 -14.44
CA ALA A 23 -0.94 15.94 -14.86
C ALA A 23 0.27 15.94 -13.90
N SER A 24 0.36 16.92 -12.99
CA SER A 24 1.49 17.07 -12.04
C SER A 24 1.16 16.70 -10.60
N THR A 25 -0.05 16.23 -10.28
CA THR A 25 -0.44 15.88 -8.89
C THR A 25 -0.32 14.38 -8.56
N ASN A 26 0.69 13.69 -9.11
CA ASN A 26 1.01 12.35 -8.61
C ASN A 26 1.67 12.35 -7.22
N ALA A 27 1.75 13.49 -6.55
CA ALA A 27 2.61 13.67 -5.38
C ALA A 27 1.91 13.67 -4.00
N LEU A 28 0.58 13.60 -3.88
CA LEU A 28 -0.05 13.93 -2.59
C LEU A 28 -1.00 12.88 -1.99
N ALA A 29 -1.01 11.66 -2.45
CA ALA A 29 -1.91 10.63 -1.90
C ALA A 29 -1.23 9.41 -1.25
N SER A 30 0.09 9.29 -1.27
CA SER A 30 0.82 8.44 -0.34
C SER A 30 1.30 9.35 0.79
N GLY A 31 0.80 9.17 2.00
CA GLY A 31 1.38 9.78 3.19
C GLY A 31 2.83 9.29 3.29
N GLY A 32 3.73 9.96 2.56
CA GLY A 32 5.14 9.63 2.54
C GLY A 32 5.72 9.97 3.90
N HIS A 33 5.62 9.03 4.85
CA HIS A 33 6.54 9.03 5.98
C HIS A 33 7.92 8.79 5.37
N GLY A 34 8.86 9.71 5.57
CA GLY A 34 10.26 9.46 5.26
C GLY A 34 10.69 8.16 5.96
N CYS A 35 11.66 7.45 5.41
CA CYS A 35 12.15 6.21 6.02
C CYS A 35 12.98 6.45 7.29
N GLY A 36 13.01 7.70 7.77
CA GLY A 36 13.62 8.07 9.04
C GLY A 36 15.06 8.52 8.92
N GLU A 37 15.66 8.69 10.09
CA GLU A 37 17.07 9.04 10.25
C GLU A 37 17.71 8.00 11.15
N TYR A 38 18.93 7.60 10.83
CA TYR A 38 19.73 6.76 11.70
C TYR A 38 21.08 7.44 11.97
N THR A 39 21.67 7.11 13.11
CA THR A 39 22.96 7.66 13.51
C THR A 39 24.05 6.61 13.29
N GLU A 40 25.03 6.92 12.47
CA GLU A 40 26.23 6.09 12.29
C GLU A 40 27.12 6.09 13.53
N ALA A 41 28.08 5.17 13.58
CA ALA A 41 28.99 5.01 14.71
C ALA A 41 29.86 6.27 14.99
N ASP A 42 30.04 7.12 14.00
CA ASP A 42 30.76 8.42 14.11
C ASP A 42 29.86 9.58 14.56
N SER A 43 28.62 9.30 14.96
CA SER A 43 27.58 10.27 15.35
C SER A 43 27.03 11.11 14.19
N THR A 44 27.26 10.73 12.94
CA THR A 44 26.64 11.37 11.78
C THR A 44 25.20 10.91 11.66
N VAL A 45 24.27 11.86 11.57
CA VAL A 45 22.85 11.56 11.29
C VAL A 45 22.66 11.44 9.79
N VAL A 46 22.23 10.28 9.34
CA VAL A 46 21.95 9.99 7.93
C VAL A 46 20.46 9.88 7.74
N THR A 47 19.91 10.69 6.82
CA THR A 47 18.51 10.60 6.41
C THR A 47 18.36 9.39 5.46
N LEU A 48 17.48 8.46 5.81
CA LEU A 48 17.19 7.28 5.00
C LEU A 48 16.10 7.62 3.98
N GLU A 49 16.45 7.60 2.70
CA GLU A 49 15.47 7.70 1.62
C GLU A 49 14.78 6.34 1.41
N CYS A 50 13.46 6.39 1.22
CA CYS A 50 12.70 5.16 0.95
C CYS A 50 13.02 4.62 -0.44
N SER A 51 13.36 3.35 -0.52
CA SER A 51 13.42 2.60 -1.77
C SER A 51 12.05 2.49 -2.40
N LYS A 52 11.97 2.64 -3.72
CA LYS A 52 10.71 2.59 -4.45
C LYS A 52 10.17 1.17 -4.54
N ALA A 53 9.00 0.92 -3.95
CA ALA A 53 8.34 -0.36 -4.04
C ALA A 53 7.76 -0.61 -5.45
N PRO A 54 7.97 -1.81 -6.05
CA PRO A 54 7.49 -2.14 -7.39
C PRO A 54 6.00 -2.53 -7.38
N ILE A 55 5.11 -1.58 -7.09
CA ILE A 55 3.68 -1.84 -6.92
C ILE A 55 2.96 -1.89 -8.26
N ASP A 56 2.41 -3.07 -8.58
CA ASP A 56 1.51 -3.31 -9.72
C ASP A 56 0.38 -4.26 -9.31
N LEU A 57 -0.77 -3.70 -8.94
CA LEU A 57 -1.95 -4.48 -8.52
C LEU A 57 -2.63 -5.23 -9.69
N THR A 58 -2.21 -5.00 -10.93
CA THR A 58 -2.71 -5.74 -12.10
C THR A 58 -1.91 -7.01 -12.36
N ASN A 59 -0.69 -7.11 -11.82
CA ASN A 59 0.18 -8.27 -11.96
C ASN A 59 -0.23 -9.39 -11.00
N LYS A 60 -1.17 -10.24 -11.42
CA LYS A 60 -1.68 -11.35 -10.62
C LYS A 60 -0.59 -12.34 -10.18
N GLY A 61 0.41 -12.59 -11.02
CA GLY A 61 1.53 -13.47 -10.67
C GLY A 61 2.35 -12.93 -9.50
N SER A 62 2.63 -11.63 -9.48
CA SER A 62 3.28 -10.95 -8.35
C SER A 62 2.43 -11.06 -7.07
N LEU A 63 1.12 -10.76 -7.17
CA LEU A 63 0.20 -10.86 -6.04
C LEU A 63 0.10 -12.28 -5.48
N GLN A 64 0.08 -13.31 -6.34
CA GLN A 64 0.05 -14.71 -5.91
C GLN A 64 1.33 -15.12 -5.17
N ARG A 65 2.51 -14.75 -5.70
CA ARG A 65 3.79 -15.00 -5.01
C ARG A 65 3.87 -14.25 -3.68
N GLY A 66 3.43 -12.99 -3.65
CA GLY A 66 3.34 -12.19 -2.43
C GLY A 66 2.39 -12.80 -1.40
N ALA A 67 1.23 -13.31 -1.83
CA ALA A 67 0.29 -14.01 -0.95
C ALA A 67 0.93 -15.26 -0.31
N ALA A 68 1.63 -16.07 -1.12
CA ALA A 68 2.34 -17.24 -0.61
C ALA A 68 3.43 -16.84 0.40
N MET A 69 4.19 -15.78 0.12
CA MET A 69 5.19 -15.26 1.06
C MET A 69 4.55 -14.77 2.36
N PHE A 70 3.45 -14.03 2.27
CA PHE A 70 2.73 -13.54 3.45
C PHE A 70 2.28 -14.69 4.36
N MET A 71 1.67 -15.72 3.78
CA MET A 71 1.21 -16.89 4.53
C MET A 71 2.36 -17.67 5.17
N ASN A 72 3.50 -17.77 4.48
CA ASN A 72 4.65 -18.55 4.99
C ASN A 72 5.48 -17.79 6.03
N TYR A 73 5.62 -16.47 5.93
CA TYR A 73 6.56 -15.71 6.75
C TYR A 73 5.89 -14.74 7.72
N CYS A 74 4.66 -14.29 7.46
CA CYS A 74 4.01 -13.22 8.21
C CYS A 74 2.79 -13.70 9.03
N ALA A 75 1.92 -14.53 8.46
CA ALA A 75 0.64 -14.93 9.04
C ALA A 75 0.77 -15.73 10.34
N GLY A 76 1.95 -16.32 10.63
CA GLY A 76 2.22 -16.96 11.92
C GLY A 76 2.13 -15.98 13.09
N CYS A 77 2.57 -14.74 12.90
CA CYS A 77 2.62 -13.70 13.92
C CYS A 77 1.66 -12.53 13.66
N HIS A 78 1.36 -12.21 12.41
CA HIS A 78 0.55 -11.05 12.04
C HIS A 78 -0.82 -11.46 11.52
N SER A 79 -1.85 -10.80 11.99
CA SER A 79 -3.18 -10.86 11.39
C SER A 79 -3.28 -9.96 10.16
N ALA A 80 -4.22 -10.29 9.28
CA ALA A 80 -4.76 -9.43 8.24
C ALA A 80 -6.30 -9.55 8.28
N GLN A 81 -6.91 -9.09 9.38
CA GLN A 81 -8.31 -9.36 9.74
C GLN A 81 -9.34 -8.76 8.78
N TYR A 82 -8.94 -7.79 7.95
CA TYR A 82 -9.86 -7.21 6.95
C TYR A 82 -9.89 -7.99 5.64
N VAL A 83 -9.08 -9.05 5.53
CA VAL A 83 -9.03 -9.92 4.34
C VAL A 83 -9.52 -11.33 4.69
N ARG A 84 -10.36 -11.88 3.82
CA ARG A 84 -10.80 -13.29 3.89
C ARG A 84 -10.01 -14.12 2.88
N HIS A 85 -9.75 -15.37 3.21
CA HIS A 85 -9.09 -16.30 2.28
C HIS A 85 -9.89 -16.46 0.97
N SER A 86 -11.22 -16.37 1.00
CA SER A 86 -12.07 -16.39 -0.21
C SER A 86 -11.78 -15.23 -1.19
N ARG A 87 -11.32 -14.06 -0.68
CA ARG A 87 -10.91 -12.95 -1.54
C ARG A 87 -9.62 -13.24 -2.30
N LEU A 88 -8.71 -14.03 -1.70
CA LEU A 88 -7.50 -14.49 -2.41
C LEU A 88 -7.88 -15.31 -3.63
N ALA A 89 -8.84 -16.25 -3.48
CA ALA A 89 -9.32 -17.04 -4.59
C ALA A 89 -9.92 -16.17 -5.71
N GLN A 90 -10.84 -15.28 -5.35
CA GLN A 90 -11.59 -14.47 -6.30
C GLN A 90 -10.71 -13.41 -6.99
N ASP A 91 -10.03 -12.59 -6.21
CA ASP A 91 -9.33 -11.42 -6.74
C ASP A 91 -7.99 -11.77 -7.38
N LEU A 92 -7.31 -12.83 -6.91
CA LEU A 92 -6.00 -13.24 -7.42
C LEU A 92 -6.09 -14.37 -8.46
N ASN A 93 -7.31 -14.83 -8.80
CA ASN A 93 -7.54 -15.97 -9.71
C ASN A 93 -6.80 -17.25 -9.27
N ILE A 94 -6.85 -17.55 -7.97
CA ILE A 94 -6.33 -18.81 -7.42
C ILE A 94 -7.52 -19.77 -7.26
N PRO A 95 -7.44 -21.01 -7.76
CA PRO A 95 -8.48 -22.00 -7.51
C PRO A 95 -8.74 -22.16 -6.01
N PRO A 96 -10.01 -22.15 -5.55
CA PRO A 96 -10.35 -22.25 -4.13
C PRO A 96 -9.66 -23.43 -3.42
N GLU A 97 -9.55 -24.56 -4.10
CA GLU A 97 -8.92 -25.78 -3.56
C GLU A 97 -7.41 -25.57 -3.28
N LEU A 98 -6.75 -24.71 -4.06
CA LEU A 98 -5.34 -24.35 -3.81
C LEU A 98 -5.21 -23.36 -2.68
N VAL A 99 -6.17 -22.44 -2.50
CA VAL A 99 -6.21 -21.56 -1.34
C VAL A 99 -6.40 -22.37 -0.06
N GLU A 100 -7.38 -23.29 -0.03
CA GLU A 100 -7.63 -24.16 1.12
C GLU A 100 -6.43 -25.05 1.46
N LYS A 101 -5.76 -25.58 0.43
CA LYS A 101 -4.64 -26.51 0.63
C LYS A 101 -3.33 -25.81 1.04
N TYR A 102 -3.05 -24.61 0.53
CA TYR A 102 -1.72 -24.01 0.63
C TYR A 102 -1.68 -22.64 1.27
N LEU A 103 -2.80 -21.91 1.34
CA LEU A 103 -2.87 -20.55 1.86
C LEU A 103 -3.79 -20.41 3.08
N LEU A 104 -4.60 -21.41 3.40
CA LEU A 104 -5.40 -21.45 4.62
C LEU A 104 -4.55 -22.00 5.77
N VAL A 105 -3.55 -21.22 6.19
CA VAL A 105 -2.60 -21.62 7.25
C VAL A 105 -3.08 -21.27 8.66
N THR A 106 -4.06 -20.35 8.74
CA THR A 106 -4.60 -19.83 10.01
C THR A 106 -6.12 -19.67 9.91
N GLY A 107 -6.84 -20.75 10.00
CA GLY A 107 -8.30 -20.76 9.90
C GLY A 107 -8.81 -22.16 9.56
N ASP A 108 -10.12 -22.37 9.65
CA ASP A 108 -10.77 -23.65 9.41
C ASP A 108 -11.52 -23.69 8.07
N ALA A 109 -11.93 -22.52 7.55
CA ALA A 109 -12.70 -22.41 6.33
C ALA A 109 -12.21 -21.26 5.43
N ILE A 110 -12.41 -21.41 4.12
CA ILE A 110 -12.03 -20.38 3.12
C ILE A 110 -12.73 -19.02 3.37
N GLY A 111 -13.86 -19.02 4.05
CA GLY A 111 -14.60 -17.82 4.45
C GLY A 111 -13.98 -17.06 5.62
N ASP A 112 -13.02 -17.64 6.32
CA ASP A 112 -12.42 -17.04 7.50
C ASP A 112 -11.48 -15.89 7.15
N HIS A 113 -11.33 -15.00 8.12
CA HIS A 113 -10.34 -13.93 8.07
C HIS A 113 -8.93 -14.49 8.28
N ILE A 114 -7.93 -13.78 7.77
CA ILE A 114 -6.53 -14.11 8.03
C ILE A 114 -6.18 -13.61 9.44
N ASN A 115 -6.19 -14.51 10.40
CA ASN A 115 -5.80 -14.24 11.79
C ASN A 115 -4.35 -14.68 12.02
N ALA A 116 -3.71 -14.14 13.05
CA ALA A 116 -2.40 -14.63 13.48
C ALA A 116 -2.50 -16.10 13.95
N GLY A 117 -1.49 -16.89 13.63
CA GLY A 117 -1.42 -18.28 14.08
C GLY A 117 -1.13 -18.45 15.58
N ILE A 118 -0.65 -17.39 16.23
CA ILE A 118 -0.28 -17.36 17.65
C ILE A 118 -1.16 -16.35 18.36
N ASP A 119 -1.60 -16.70 19.58
CA ASP A 119 -2.41 -15.82 20.44
C ASP A 119 -1.66 -14.50 20.74
N PRO A 120 -2.31 -13.32 20.62
CA PRO A 120 -1.67 -12.03 20.85
C PRO A 120 -1.10 -11.84 22.28
N GLU A 121 -1.69 -12.46 23.28
CA GLU A 121 -1.17 -12.39 24.66
C GLU A 121 0.16 -13.13 24.78
N LEU A 122 0.28 -14.31 24.18
CA LEU A 122 1.53 -15.06 24.10
C LEU A 122 2.59 -14.31 23.31
N GLN A 123 2.19 -13.70 22.20
CA GLN A 123 3.10 -12.87 21.39
C GLN A 123 3.66 -11.69 22.19
N SER A 124 2.80 -11.02 22.97
CA SER A 124 3.23 -9.91 23.84
C SER A 124 4.24 -10.37 24.89
N GLN A 125 4.08 -11.58 25.44
CA GLN A 125 5.03 -12.15 26.37
C GLN A 125 6.37 -12.49 25.73
N TRP A 126 6.37 -12.97 24.49
CA TRP A 126 7.59 -13.39 23.79
C TRP A 126 8.38 -12.25 23.17
N PHE A 127 7.67 -11.28 22.59
CA PHE A 127 8.28 -10.18 21.82
C PHE A 127 8.29 -8.84 22.56
N GLY A 128 7.65 -8.77 23.74
CA GLY A 128 7.46 -7.52 24.47
C GLY A 128 6.33 -6.63 23.96
N ALA A 129 5.79 -6.94 22.79
CA ALA A 129 4.62 -6.29 22.19
C ALA A 129 3.92 -7.26 21.23
N ALA A 130 2.59 -7.18 21.13
CA ALA A 130 1.87 -7.93 20.12
C ALA A 130 2.19 -7.37 18.71
N PRO A 131 2.52 -8.23 17.73
CA PRO A 131 2.65 -7.82 16.35
C PRO A 131 1.38 -7.14 15.84
N PRO A 132 1.48 -6.02 15.11
CA PRO A 132 0.32 -5.32 14.59
C PRO A 132 -0.40 -6.11 13.49
N ASP A 133 -1.70 -5.83 13.31
CA ASP A 133 -2.45 -6.28 12.13
C ASP A 133 -1.93 -5.58 10.88
N LEU A 134 -1.63 -6.35 9.81
CA LEU A 134 -1.01 -5.84 8.59
C LEU A 134 -2.02 -5.46 7.50
N SER A 135 -3.33 -5.57 7.74
CA SER A 135 -4.38 -5.30 6.74
C SER A 135 -4.22 -3.94 6.07
N LEU A 136 -3.84 -2.90 6.82
CA LEU A 136 -3.78 -1.51 6.35
C LEU A 136 -2.39 -0.87 6.48
N GLU A 137 -1.36 -1.64 6.79
CA GLU A 137 -0.03 -1.10 7.11
C GLU A 137 0.58 -0.31 5.95
N THR A 138 0.42 -0.77 4.71
CA THR A 138 0.89 -0.05 3.53
C THR A 138 0.10 1.24 3.24
N ARG A 139 -1.14 1.35 3.71
CA ARG A 139 -1.88 2.61 3.66
C ARG A 139 -1.48 3.58 4.77
N LEU A 140 -1.14 3.04 5.93
CA LEU A 140 -0.74 3.83 7.09
C LEU A 140 0.65 4.43 6.89
N ARG A 141 1.63 3.61 6.51
CA ARG A 141 3.03 4.02 6.42
C ARG A 141 3.49 4.34 4.99
N GLY A 142 2.83 3.80 3.99
CA GLY A 142 3.21 3.87 2.59
C GLY A 142 3.90 2.60 2.11
N ASP A 143 3.69 2.28 0.83
CA ASP A 143 4.25 1.08 0.19
C ASP A 143 5.80 1.11 0.22
N ASP A 144 6.40 2.26 -0.08
CA ASP A 144 7.85 2.47 -0.12
C ASP A 144 8.49 2.32 1.27
N TRP A 145 7.80 2.78 2.33
CA TRP A 145 8.25 2.61 3.71
C TRP A 145 8.29 1.13 4.11
N VAL A 146 7.20 0.38 3.85
CA VAL A 146 7.14 -1.05 4.20
C VAL A 146 8.18 -1.84 3.42
N TYR A 147 8.39 -1.51 2.14
CA TYR A 147 9.41 -2.14 1.31
C TYR A 147 10.81 -1.88 1.87
N THR A 148 11.14 -0.64 2.19
CA THR A 148 12.43 -0.27 2.76
C THR A 148 12.63 -0.91 4.13
N TYR A 149 11.58 -0.93 4.97
CA TYR A 149 11.63 -1.59 6.27
C TYR A 149 12.03 -3.06 6.15
N LEU A 150 11.40 -3.82 5.25
CA LEU A 150 11.71 -5.24 5.06
C LEU A 150 13.11 -5.51 4.49
N LEU A 151 13.68 -4.55 3.75
CA LEU A 151 15.03 -4.63 3.19
C LEU A 151 16.13 -4.12 4.14
N SER A 152 15.78 -3.43 5.22
CA SER A 152 16.73 -2.68 6.06
C SER A 152 17.09 -3.39 7.37
N PHE A 153 16.80 -4.67 7.49
CA PHE A 153 17.27 -5.46 8.64
C PHE A 153 18.78 -5.71 8.55
N TYR A 154 19.44 -5.61 9.69
CA TYR A 154 20.87 -5.89 9.86
C TYR A 154 21.13 -6.64 11.16
N GLU A 155 22.27 -7.32 11.24
CA GLU A 155 22.69 -8.03 12.43
C GLU A 155 23.05 -7.05 13.56
N ASP A 156 22.46 -7.26 14.73
CA ASP A 156 22.74 -6.50 15.95
C ASP A 156 22.72 -7.44 17.16
N PRO A 157 23.90 -7.93 17.58
CA PRO A 157 23.99 -8.85 18.73
C PRO A 157 23.51 -8.28 20.05
N SER A 158 23.35 -6.96 20.15
CA SER A 158 22.81 -6.30 21.36
C SER A 158 21.29 -6.47 21.51
N ARG A 159 20.62 -6.91 20.45
CA ARG A 159 19.17 -7.10 20.43
C ARG A 159 18.79 -8.52 20.81
N PRO A 160 17.63 -8.74 21.46
CA PRO A 160 17.17 -10.07 21.88
C PRO A 160 17.09 -11.10 20.75
N TRP A 161 16.77 -10.64 19.52
CA TRP A 161 16.64 -11.51 18.34
C TRP A 161 17.84 -11.43 17.39
N GLY A 162 18.94 -10.78 17.82
CA GLY A 162 20.16 -10.67 17.01
C GLY A 162 20.05 -9.75 15.80
N ALA A 163 18.93 -9.03 15.64
CA ALA A 163 18.68 -8.18 14.49
C ALA A 163 18.06 -6.82 14.90
N ASN A 164 18.35 -5.79 14.11
CA ASN A 164 17.78 -4.46 14.22
C ASN A 164 17.40 -3.94 12.84
N ASN A 165 16.81 -2.75 12.76
CA ASN A 165 16.31 -2.20 11.51
C ASN A 165 16.66 -0.72 11.37
N LEU A 166 17.08 -0.29 10.17
CA LEU A 166 17.47 1.10 9.91
C LEU A 166 16.26 2.05 9.86
N VAL A 167 15.11 1.58 9.38
CA VAL A 167 13.87 2.38 9.26
C VAL A 167 13.18 2.53 10.61
N LEU A 168 13.21 1.48 11.42
CA LEU A 168 12.60 1.45 12.75
C LEU A 168 13.60 0.88 13.76
N ALA A 169 14.40 1.77 14.33
CA ALA A 169 15.39 1.39 15.34
C ALA A 169 14.72 0.69 16.54
N ASN A 170 15.37 -0.33 17.05
CA ASN A 170 14.88 -1.13 18.17
C ASN A 170 13.58 -1.91 17.89
N ALA A 171 13.34 -2.29 16.63
CA ALA A 171 12.23 -3.14 16.27
C ALA A 171 12.21 -4.42 17.12
N ALA A 172 11.04 -4.79 17.65
CA ALA A 172 10.85 -6.05 18.38
C ALA A 172 10.69 -7.24 17.41
N MET A 173 10.39 -6.99 16.14
CA MET A 173 10.26 -7.99 15.08
C MET A 173 11.65 -8.60 14.75
N PRO A 174 11.81 -9.92 14.77
CA PRO A 174 13.01 -10.57 14.27
C PRO A 174 13.13 -10.45 12.75
N HIS A 175 14.31 -10.65 12.21
CA HIS A 175 14.50 -10.70 10.74
C HIS A 175 13.97 -12.02 10.17
N VAL A 176 12.64 -12.09 9.96
CA VAL A 176 11.97 -13.33 9.52
C VAL A 176 12.34 -13.77 8.09
N LEU A 177 12.87 -12.86 7.27
CA LEU A 177 13.32 -13.14 5.90
C LEU A 177 14.83 -13.41 5.78
N HIS A 178 15.56 -13.53 6.91
CA HIS A 178 17.02 -13.73 6.93
C HIS A 178 17.48 -14.90 6.05
N ASN A 179 16.91 -16.08 6.24
CA ASN A 179 17.27 -17.25 5.44
C ASN A 179 17.03 -17.04 3.95
N LEU A 180 15.91 -16.38 3.60
CA LEU A 180 15.61 -16.07 2.21
C LEU A 180 16.61 -15.07 1.62
N GLN A 181 17.06 -14.11 2.41
CA GLN A 181 18.07 -13.15 2.01
C GLN A 181 19.45 -13.79 1.78
N GLU A 182 19.81 -14.78 2.60
CA GLU A 182 21.06 -15.51 2.44
C GLU A 182 21.05 -16.47 1.24
N GLU A 183 19.90 -17.11 0.98
CA GLU A 183 19.76 -18.07 -0.12
C GLU A 183 19.68 -17.41 -1.49
N LEU A 184 19.12 -16.21 -1.58
CA LEU A 184 18.91 -15.50 -2.81
C LEU A 184 19.97 -14.41 -3.04
N GLY A 185 20.31 -14.17 -4.28
CA GLY A 185 21.06 -12.96 -4.64
C GLY A 185 20.24 -11.70 -4.38
N LYS A 186 20.91 -10.57 -4.19
CA LYS A 186 20.29 -9.29 -3.84
C LYS A 186 19.09 -8.94 -4.72
N GLU A 187 19.24 -9.02 -6.04
CA GLU A 187 18.17 -8.65 -6.98
C GLU A 187 16.93 -9.55 -6.85
N GLU A 188 17.14 -10.86 -6.67
CA GLU A 188 16.02 -11.79 -6.50
C GLU A 188 15.35 -11.61 -5.13
N TYR A 189 16.11 -11.36 -4.07
CA TYR A 189 15.55 -11.04 -2.76
C TYR A 189 14.70 -9.77 -2.79
N GLU A 190 15.21 -8.69 -3.38
CA GLU A 190 14.48 -7.44 -3.55
C GLU A 190 13.19 -7.64 -4.38
N ALA A 191 13.24 -8.46 -5.44
CA ALA A 191 12.06 -8.80 -6.21
C ALA A 191 11.01 -9.59 -5.41
N ARG A 192 11.44 -10.54 -4.57
CA ARG A 192 10.54 -11.31 -3.69
C ARG A 192 9.89 -10.42 -2.62
N VAL A 193 10.67 -9.56 -1.99
CA VAL A 193 10.12 -8.57 -1.05
C VAL A 193 9.17 -7.61 -1.77
N GLY A 194 9.48 -7.24 -3.02
CA GLY A 194 8.59 -6.46 -3.87
C GLY A 194 7.24 -7.14 -4.12
N ASP A 195 7.23 -8.44 -4.42
CA ASP A 195 6.00 -9.23 -4.56
C ASP A 195 5.18 -9.26 -3.26
N LEU A 196 5.85 -9.43 -2.11
CA LEU A 196 5.22 -9.39 -0.79
C LEU A 196 4.54 -8.05 -0.52
N VAL A 197 5.26 -6.94 -0.74
CA VAL A 197 4.72 -5.59 -0.50
C VAL A 197 3.62 -5.25 -1.51
N ASN A 198 3.71 -5.72 -2.76
CA ASN A 198 2.64 -5.59 -3.74
C ASN A 198 1.35 -6.30 -3.27
N PHE A 199 1.47 -7.49 -2.70
CA PHE A 199 0.34 -8.19 -2.07
C PHE A 199 -0.21 -7.42 -0.87
N MET A 200 0.64 -6.89 0.01
CA MET A 200 0.20 -6.06 1.14
C MET A 200 -0.50 -4.77 0.68
N ALA A 201 -0.04 -4.16 -0.41
CA ALA A 201 -0.72 -3.00 -1.02
C ALA A 201 -2.10 -3.37 -1.58
N TRP A 202 -2.24 -4.57 -2.17
CA TRP A 202 -3.54 -5.10 -2.56
C TRP A 202 -4.43 -5.37 -1.34
N MET A 203 -3.93 -5.98 -0.27
CA MET A 203 -4.71 -6.20 0.97
C MET A 203 -5.28 -4.89 1.52
N ALA A 204 -4.47 -3.85 1.53
CA ALA A 204 -4.85 -2.55 2.07
C ALA A 204 -5.86 -1.79 1.22
N GLU A 205 -5.87 -1.99 -0.10
CA GLU A 205 -6.83 -1.38 -1.01
C GLU A 205 -6.99 -2.20 -2.30
N PRO A 206 -7.79 -3.30 -2.29
CA PRO A 206 -7.99 -4.16 -3.46
C PRO A 206 -8.56 -3.43 -4.68
N VAL A 207 -9.35 -2.38 -4.45
CA VAL A 207 -10.01 -1.57 -5.51
C VAL A 207 -9.21 -0.34 -5.92
N ARG A 208 -7.95 -0.21 -5.51
CA ARG A 208 -7.10 0.98 -5.79
C ARG A 208 -7.00 1.30 -7.29
N HIS A 209 -6.88 0.28 -8.12
CA HIS A 209 -6.83 0.45 -9.57
C HIS A 209 -8.18 0.94 -10.12
N ASP A 210 -9.26 0.28 -9.77
CA ASP A 210 -10.61 0.59 -10.23
C ASP A 210 -11.06 1.98 -9.76
N ARG A 211 -10.74 2.34 -8.50
CA ARG A 211 -11.03 3.67 -7.95
C ARG A 211 -10.42 4.80 -8.79
N LYS A 212 -9.21 4.63 -9.33
CA LYS A 212 -8.58 5.64 -10.20
C LYS A 212 -9.35 5.82 -11.51
N ILE A 213 -9.78 4.70 -12.11
CA ILE A 213 -10.55 4.71 -13.36
C ILE A 213 -11.93 5.34 -13.15
N TYR A 214 -12.69 4.85 -12.16
CA TYR A 214 -14.01 5.41 -11.85
C TYR A 214 -13.92 6.87 -11.42
N GLY A 215 -12.91 7.23 -10.64
CA GLY A 215 -12.68 8.60 -10.23
C GLY A 215 -12.48 9.56 -11.40
N ALA A 216 -11.77 9.16 -12.44
CA ALA A 216 -11.60 9.96 -13.65
C ALA A 216 -12.95 10.20 -14.37
N PHE A 217 -13.79 9.17 -14.51
CA PHE A 217 -15.12 9.31 -15.08
C PHE A 217 -16.04 10.19 -14.23
N VAL A 218 -15.99 10.07 -12.92
CA VAL A 218 -16.78 10.93 -12.01
C VAL A 218 -16.36 12.39 -12.13
N ILE A 219 -15.06 12.67 -12.18
CA ILE A 219 -14.56 14.04 -12.36
C ILE A 219 -15.02 14.61 -13.71
N LEU A 220 -14.91 13.83 -14.80
CA LEU A 220 -15.39 14.24 -16.12
C LEU A 220 -16.88 14.57 -16.10
N PHE A 221 -17.71 13.71 -15.50
CA PHE A 221 -19.14 13.94 -15.34
C PHE A 221 -19.44 15.23 -14.56
N LEU A 222 -18.74 15.46 -13.44
CA LEU A 222 -18.92 16.65 -12.63
C LEU A 222 -18.53 17.94 -13.36
N LEU A 223 -17.48 17.89 -14.19
CA LEU A 223 -17.09 19.04 -15.03
C LEU A 223 -18.14 19.36 -16.08
N ILE A 224 -18.75 18.36 -16.72
CA ILE A 224 -19.85 18.54 -17.66
C ILE A 224 -21.09 19.11 -16.93
N LEU A 225 -21.42 18.55 -15.75
CA LEU A 225 -22.55 19.00 -14.94
C LEU A 225 -22.35 20.43 -14.42
N LEU A 226 -21.13 20.85 -14.17
CA LEU A 226 -20.81 22.21 -13.70
C LEU A 226 -21.31 23.29 -14.66
N ILE A 227 -21.33 23.04 -15.99
CA ILE A 227 -21.75 23.99 -17.00
C ILE A 227 -23.23 24.41 -16.79
N PRO A 228 -24.21 23.49 -16.83
CA PRO A 228 -25.62 23.89 -16.63
C PRO A 228 -25.87 24.40 -15.20
N VAL A 229 -25.23 23.88 -14.18
CA VAL A 229 -25.35 24.37 -12.80
C VAL A 229 -24.87 25.83 -12.70
N TYR A 230 -23.73 26.15 -13.31
CA TYR A 230 -23.21 27.52 -13.33
C TYR A 230 -24.15 28.48 -14.08
N LEU A 231 -24.66 28.06 -15.25
CA LEU A 231 -25.61 28.87 -16.02
C LEU A 231 -26.89 29.08 -15.25
N LEU A 232 -27.41 28.05 -14.59
CA LEU A 232 -28.61 28.13 -13.76
C LEU A 232 -28.40 29.05 -12.56
N ASN A 233 -27.29 28.92 -11.86
CA ASN A 233 -26.93 29.82 -10.76
C ASN A 233 -26.89 31.28 -11.22
N LYS A 234 -26.24 31.56 -12.36
CA LYS A 234 -26.13 32.88 -12.92
C LYS A 234 -27.53 33.46 -13.28
N GLU A 235 -28.44 32.63 -13.77
CA GLU A 235 -29.82 33.09 -14.11
C GLU A 235 -30.65 33.37 -12.84
N PHE A 236 -30.59 32.48 -11.83
CA PHE A 236 -31.32 32.68 -10.57
C PHE A 236 -30.88 33.91 -9.78
N TRP A 237 -29.58 34.24 -9.81
CA TRP A 237 -29.05 35.38 -9.07
C TRP A 237 -28.97 36.68 -9.89
N LYS A 238 -29.52 36.70 -11.10
CA LYS A 238 -29.46 37.84 -12.01
C LYS A 238 -30.15 39.09 -11.48
N ASP A 239 -31.28 38.93 -10.80
CA ASP A 239 -32.11 40.00 -10.27
C ASP A 239 -31.86 40.30 -8.79
N VAL A 240 -30.99 39.59 -8.15
CA VAL A 240 -30.59 39.83 -6.76
C VAL A 240 -29.33 40.71 -6.76
N LYS A 241 -29.52 41.99 -6.47
CA LYS A 241 -28.46 42.98 -6.30
C LYS A 241 -28.34 43.39 -4.83
#